data_fb117cd5ae567b9f4d9b1bb93929b589
#
_entry.id   fb117cd5ae567b9f4d9b1bb93929b589
#
_cell.length_a   1.000
_cell.length_b   1.000
_cell.length_c   1.000
_cell.angle_alpha   90.00
_cell.angle_beta   90.00
_cell.angle_gamma   90.00
#
_symmetry.space_group_name_H-M   'P 1'
#
loop_
_entity.id
_entity.type
_entity.pdbx_description
1 polymer ?
#
loop_
_entity_poly.entity_id
_entity_poly.type
_entity_poly.pdbx_seq_one_letter_code
_entity_poly.pdbx_strand_id
1 'polypeptide(L)'
;MFENLTDKLERSFKVLKGEGRITEINVAESLKEIRRALIDADVNYKVAKTFTDEVKAKALGQDVLRSVKPGQMMTKIVRDELAALMGGTMTDIRLEGSPAVVLIAGLQGSGKTTFSGKLANLIKSKKGRQVLLVAGDVYRPAAIDQLKILGQQVGVEVYTEEGNRNPVQIAENAGRYARAKHINTVSVDTAGRLAVDEQMMQEIEAIKRAVSPSETLFVVDSMTGQDAVNTAKQFNDRLDFDGVVLTKLDGDTRGGAAISIRAVVNKPLKFISSGEKMDALQVFHPERMAARILGMGDIVSLVERAQEQYDEQEARRLKKKLVKDQFNFNDFLSQIAQIKKMGNLKDLASMIPGVGKALKNVEISDDVFKQTEAIIQSMTPAERENPSILNGSRKQRIAAGSGTTIQEVNRLLKQFEDTRKMMKTVAGGMPKMMRHGKRR
;
A
#
# COMPACT_ATOMS: atom_id res chain seq x y z
N MET A 1 8.23 0.44 4.61
CA MET A 1 7.88 -0.98 4.30
C MET A 1 9.13 -1.68 3.77
N PHE A 2 9.57 -2.78 4.35
CA PHE A 2 10.75 -3.59 3.94
C PHE A 2 12.11 -2.86 3.89
N GLU A 3 12.26 -1.65 4.39
CA GLU A 3 13.47 -0.83 4.24
C GLU A 3 14.74 -1.55 4.73
N ASN A 4 14.66 -2.18 5.91
CA ASN A 4 15.79 -2.92 6.49
C ASN A 4 16.18 -4.14 5.62
N LEU A 5 15.19 -4.91 5.14
CA LEU A 5 15.42 -6.05 4.26
C LEU A 5 16.00 -5.59 2.91
N THR A 6 15.44 -4.53 2.32
CA THR A 6 15.91 -3.92 1.08
C THR A 6 17.37 -3.49 1.17
N ASP A 7 17.74 -2.77 2.23
CA ASP A 7 19.12 -2.29 2.42
C ASP A 7 20.12 -3.45 2.53
N LYS A 8 19.77 -4.51 3.25
CA LYS A 8 20.63 -5.69 3.41
C LYS A 8 20.78 -6.46 2.09
N LEU A 9 19.67 -6.68 1.38
CA LEU A 9 19.69 -7.35 0.08
C LEU A 9 20.47 -6.54 -0.96
N GLU A 10 20.32 -5.22 -1.01
CA GLU A 10 21.07 -4.39 -1.93
C GLU A 10 22.59 -4.41 -1.67
N ARG A 11 23.02 -4.49 -0.41
CA ARG A 11 24.45 -4.64 -0.08
C ARG A 11 25.00 -5.95 -0.64
N SER A 12 24.28 -7.06 -0.44
CA SER A 12 24.65 -8.37 -0.98
C SER A 12 24.71 -8.36 -2.51
N PHE A 13 23.79 -7.65 -3.18
CA PHE A 13 23.82 -7.50 -4.65
C PHE A 13 24.90 -6.56 -5.18
N LYS A 14 25.37 -5.57 -4.40
CA LYS A 14 26.47 -4.70 -4.85
C LYS A 14 27.75 -5.47 -5.03
N VAL A 15 28.02 -6.46 -4.17
CA VAL A 15 29.18 -7.35 -4.30
C VAL A 15 29.08 -8.12 -5.61
N LEU A 16 27.92 -8.73 -5.91
CA LEU A 16 27.70 -9.47 -7.16
C LEU A 16 27.74 -8.60 -8.43
N LYS A 17 27.28 -7.35 -8.36
CA LYS A 17 27.30 -6.43 -9.51
C LYS A 17 28.68 -5.95 -9.89
N GLY A 18 29.62 -5.94 -8.95
CA GLY A 18 31.03 -5.54 -9.18
C GLY A 18 31.91 -6.65 -9.80
N GLU A 19 31.43 -7.89 -9.80
CA GLU A 19 32.21 -9.03 -10.28
C GLU A 19 31.93 -9.33 -11.77
N GLY A 20 32.97 -9.37 -12.55
CA GLY A 20 32.91 -9.64 -14.01
C GLY A 20 32.54 -11.08 -14.37
N ARG A 21 32.57 -12.01 -13.40
CA ARG A 21 32.18 -13.41 -13.56
C ARG A 21 31.49 -13.95 -12.33
N ILE A 22 30.42 -14.72 -12.52
CA ILE A 22 29.79 -15.51 -11.47
C ILE A 22 30.58 -16.80 -11.29
N THR A 23 31.03 -17.03 -10.06
CA THR A 23 31.67 -18.29 -9.64
C THR A 23 30.80 -18.94 -8.56
N GLU A 24 30.99 -20.26 -8.36
CA GLU A 24 30.23 -20.96 -7.31
C GLU A 24 30.53 -20.39 -5.91
N ILE A 25 31.75 -19.90 -5.69
CA ILE A 25 32.17 -19.32 -4.40
C ILE A 25 31.46 -18.01 -4.13
N ASN A 26 31.48 -17.05 -5.07
CA ASN A 26 30.87 -15.75 -4.85
C ASN A 26 29.31 -15.82 -4.82
N VAL A 27 28.70 -16.77 -5.53
CA VAL A 27 27.27 -17.09 -5.40
C VAL A 27 26.96 -17.62 -4.00
N ALA A 28 27.77 -18.57 -3.49
CA ALA A 28 27.54 -19.14 -2.17
C ALA A 28 27.66 -18.10 -1.04
N GLU A 29 28.63 -17.19 -1.11
CA GLU A 29 28.79 -16.10 -0.14
C GLU A 29 27.62 -15.13 -0.18
N SER A 30 27.22 -14.69 -1.36
CA SER A 30 26.09 -13.79 -1.50
C SER A 30 24.76 -14.41 -1.04
N LEU A 31 24.53 -15.69 -1.31
CA LEU A 31 23.35 -16.42 -0.85
C LEU A 31 23.34 -16.60 0.67
N LYS A 32 24.51 -16.75 1.29
CA LYS A 32 24.63 -16.78 2.76
C LYS A 32 24.18 -15.43 3.37
N GLU A 33 24.60 -14.31 2.79
CA GLU A 33 24.18 -12.98 3.22
C GLU A 33 22.70 -12.73 2.97
N ILE A 34 22.17 -13.13 1.80
CA ILE A 34 20.74 -13.05 1.49
C ILE A 34 19.93 -13.86 2.50
N ARG A 35 20.34 -15.10 2.81
CA ARG A 35 19.68 -15.92 3.84
C ARG A 35 19.67 -15.25 5.20
N ARG A 36 20.79 -14.67 5.59
CA ARG A 36 20.90 -13.92 6.85
C ARG A 36 19.98 -12.71 6.86
N ALA A 37 19.95 -11.96 5.76
CA ALA A 37 19.04 -10.80 5.64
C ALA A 37 17.57 -11.19 5.74
N LEU A 38 17.16 -12.32 5.17
CA LEU A 38 15.80 -12.85 5.27
C LEU A 38 15.48 -13.27 6.72
N ILE A 39 16.38 -13.96 7.40
CA ILE A 39 16.20 -14.37 8.81
C ILE A 39 16.11 -13.14 9.73
N ASP A 40 16.99 -12.16 9.53
CA ASP A 40 16.97 -10.90 10.29
C ASP A 40 15.68 -10.08 10.04
N ALA A 41 15.01 -10.33 8.92
CA ALA A 41 13.70 -9.77 8.59
C ALA A 41 12.52 -10.63 9.08
N ASP A 42 12.77 -11.59 9.99
CA ASP A 42 11.79 -12.52 10.55
C ASP A 42 11.18 -13.51 9.53
N VAL A 43 11.88 -13.82 8.44
CA VAL A 43 11.50 -14.93 7.56
C VAL A 43 11.83 -16.26 8.26
N ASN A 44 10.88 -17.21 8.18
CA ASN A 44 11.08 -18.55 8.73
C ASN A 44 12.36 -19.21 8.16
N TYR A 45 13.18 -19.82 9.00
CA TYR A 45 14.46 -20.41 8.61
C TYR A 45 14.34 -21.43 7.47
N LYS A 46 13.35 -22.33 7.53
CA LYS A 46 13.13 -23.34 6.48
C LYS A 46 12.80 -22.67 5.15
N VAL A 47 11.94 -21.65 5.17
CA VAL A 47 11.56 -20.86 4.00
C VAL A 47 12.79 -20.15 3.41
N ALA A 48 13.57 -19.46 4.25
CA ALA A 48 14.79 -18.77 3.80
C ALA A 48 15.83 -19.74 3.22
N LYS A 49 15.95 -20.94 3.80
CA LYS A 49 16.87 -22.00 3.31
C LYS A 49 16.40 -22.51 1.94
N THR A 50 15.16 -22.95 1.82
CA THR A 50 14.60 -23.45 0.54
C THR A 50 14.76 -22.41 -0.56
N PHE A 51 14.38 -21.16 -0.29
CA PHE A 51 14.57 -20.05 -1.21
C PHE A 51 16.01 -19.89 -1.71
N THR A 52 16.97 -19.87 -0.79
CA THR A 52 18.39 -19.71 -1.19
C THR A 52 18.93 -20.92 -1.93
N ASP A 53 18.44 -22.12 -1.64
CA ASP A 53 18.85 -23.35 -2.34
C ASP A 53 18.28 -23.37 -3.78
N GLU A 54 17.04 -22.91 -4.00
CA GLU A 54 16.43 -22.73 -5.33
C GLU A 54 17.15 -21.67 -6.16
N VAL A 55 17.42 -20.51 -5.55
CA VAL A 55 18.22 -19.45 -6.20
C VAL A 55 19.61 -19.97 -6.59
N LYS A 56 20.27 -20.75 -5.72
CA LYS A 56 21.58 -21.37 -6.00
C LYS A 56 21.51 -22.26 -7.23
N ALA A 57 20.52 -23.15 -7.28
CA ALA A 57 20.35 -24.08 -8.40
C ALA A 57 20.19 -23.34 -9.74
N LYS A 58 19.38 -22.28 -9.77
CA LYS A 58 19.16 -21.45 -10.97
C LYS A 58 20.38 -20.59 -11.32
N ALA A 59 21.06 -20.05 -10.33
CA ALA A 59 22.25 -19.19 -10.52
C ALA A 59 23.46 -19.94 -11.10
N LEU A 60 23.60 -21.21 -10.79
CA LEU A 60 24.67 -22.08 -11.31
C LEU A 60 24.31 -22.72 -12.66
N GLY A 61 23.15 -22.40 -13.22
CA GLY A 61 22.76 -22.84 -14.57
C GLY A 61 23.67 -22.26 -15.66
N GLN A 62 23.85 -23.00 -16.76
CA GLN A 62 24.76 -22.61 -17.85
C GLN A 62 24.45 -21.25 -18.48
N ASP A 63 23.18 -20.86 -18.52
CA ASP A 63 22.74 -19.58 -19.10
C ASP A 63 23.24 -18.39 -18.30
N VAL A 64 23.31 -18.51 -16.97
CA VAL A 64 23.80 -17.46 -16.07
C VAL A 64 25.33 -17.34 -16.18
N LEU A 65 26.02 -18.46 -16.17
CA LEU A 65 27.50 -18.51 -16.26
C LEU A 65 28.02 -17.95 -17.58
N ARG A 66 27.24 -18.02 -18.65
CA ARG A 66 27.56 -17.49 -19.99
C ARG A 66 27.03 -16.08 -20.24
N SER A 67 26.29 -15.50 -19.33
CA SER A 67 25.69 -14.17 -19.49
C SER A 67 26.73 -13.06 -19.55
N VAL A 68 26.51 -12.08 -20.43
CA VAL A 68 27.35 -10.86 -20.53
C VAL A 68 27.20 -9.95 -19.31
N LYS A 69 26.07 -10.07 -18.57
CA LYS A 69 25.77 -9.27 -17.36
C LYS A 69 25.31 -10.18 -16.21
N PRO A 70 26.22 -10.95 -15.61
CA PRO A 70 25.87 -11.95 -14.62
C PRO A 70 25.14 -11.39 -13.39
N GLY A 71 25.54 -10.22 -12.86
CA GLY A 71 24.92 -9.59 -11.71
C GLY A 71 23.48 -9.13 -11.97
N GLN A 72 23.13 -8.76 -13.21
CA GLN A 72 21.74 -8.45 -13.57
C GLN A 72 20.89 -9.72 -13.66
N MET A 73 21.44 -10.80 -14.16
CA MET A 73 20.78 -12.09 -14.22
C MET A 73 20.49 -12.63 -12.81
N MET A 74 21.45 -12.53 -11.90
CA MET A 74 21.24 -12.88 -10.48
C MET A 74 20.13 -12.07 -9.84
N THR A 75 20.12 -10.75 -10.05
CA THR A 75 19.04 -9.90 -9.52
C THR A 75 17.67 -10.32 -10.06
N LYS A 76 17.59 -10.68 -11.35
CA LYS A 76 16.37 -11.21 -11.96
C LYS A 76 15.94 -12.53 -11.33
N ILE A 77 16.87 -13.50 -11.16
CA ILE A 77 16.57 -14.79 -10.54
C ILE A 77 16.03 -14.59 -9.13
N VAL A 78 16.69 -13.78 -8.30
CA VAL A 78 16.23 -13.53 -6.93
C VAL A 78 14.86 -12.84 -6.91
N ARG A 79 14.61 -11.88 -7.82
CA ARG A 79 13.29 -11.25 -7.95
C ARG A 79 12.22 -12.27 -8.30
N ASP A 80 12.47 -13.09 -9.30
CA ASP A 80 11.50 -14.05 -9.81
C ASP A 80 11.21 -15.14 -8.74
N GLU A 81 12.23 -15.58 -7.99
CA GLU A 81 12.06 -16.52 -6.86
C GLU A 81 11.32 -15.87 -5.68
N LEU A 82 11.60 -14.61 -5.34
CA LEU A 82 10.82 -13.90 -4.33
C LEU A 82 9.36 -13.76 -4.74
N ALA A 83 9.09 -13.43 -6.00
CA ALA A 83 7.73 -13.37 -6.53
C ALA A 83 7.04 -14.74 -6.44
N ALA A 84 7.72 -15.82 -6.86
CA ALA A 84 7.20 -17.18 -6.77
C ALA A 84 6.89 -17.60 -5.32
N LEU A 85 7.80 -17.29 -4.39
CA LEU A 85 7.63 -17.56 -2.96
C LEU A 85 6.39 -16.85 -2.38
N MET A 86 6.09 -15.64 -2.86
CA MET A 86 4.91 -14.87 -2.48
C MET A 86 3.64 -15.24 -3.26
N GLY A 87 3.68 -16.25 -4.14
CA GLY A 87 2.51 -16.76 -4.85
C GLY A 87 2.53 -16.58 -6.36
N GLY A 88 3.59 -15.99 -6.93
CA GLY A 88 3.82 -15.83 -8.38
C GLY A 88 2.94 -14.77 -9.01
N THR A 89 1.64 -14.99 -9.06
CA THR A 89 0.67 -14.11 -9.70
C THR A 89 -0.32 -13.52 -8.70
N MET A 90 -0.89 -12.37 -9.06
CA MET A 90 -1.97 -11.74 -8.29
C MET A 90 -3.22 -12.63 -8.28
N THR A 91 -3.87 -12.71 -7.12
CA THR A 91 -5.14 -13.41 -6.93
C THR A 91 -6.20 -12.42 -6.46
N ASP A 92 -7.23 -12.22 -7.26
CA ASP A 92 -8.35 -11.33 -6.92
C ASP A 92 -9.30 -11.96 -5.90
N ILE A 93 -10.14 -11.14 -5.28
CA ILE A 93 -11.22 -11.60 -4.40
C ILE A 93 -12.33 -12.26 -5.21
N ARG A 94 -12.87 -13.38 -4.71
CA ARG A 94 -14.02 -14.06 -5.30
C ARG A 94 -15.31 -13.47 -4.75
N LEU A 95 -16.14 -12.94 -5.62
CA LEU A 95 -17.44 -12.34 -5.29
C LEU A 95 -18.55 -13.07 -6.03
N GLU A 96 -18.65 -14.37 -5.78
CA GLU A 96 -19.63 -15.26 -6.38
C GLU A 96 -20.90 -15.35 -5.52
N GLY A 97 -22.04 -15.53 -6.16
CA GLY A 97 -23.34 -15.60 -5.49
C GLY A 97 -24.09 -14.26 -5.44
N SER A 98 -25.35 -14.32 -5.00
CA SER A 98 -26.24 -13.15 -4.86
C SER A 98 -27.05 -13.26 -3.56
N PRO A 99 -26.61 -12.64 -2.47
CA PRO A 99 -25.36 -11.88 -2.33
C PRO A 99 -24.13 -12.78 -2.29
N ALA A 100 -22.98 -12.23 -2.76
CA ALA A 100 -21.67 -12.81 -2.47
C ALA A 100 -21.34 -12.53 -1.00
N VAL A 101 -20.90 -13.54 -0.25
CA VAL A 101 -20.56 -13.38 1.16
C VAL A 101 -19.06 -13.47 1.35
N VAL A 102 -18.49 -12.47 2.01
CA VAL A 102 -17.07 -12.41 2.42
C VAL A 102 -17.01 -12.52 3.93
N LEU A 103 -16.36 -13.55 4.44
CA LEU A 103 -16.14 -13.76 5.88
C LEU A 103 -14.74 -13.24 6.26
N ILE A 104 -14.66 -12.38 7.28
CA ILE A 104 -13.42 -11.80 7.75
C ILE A 104 -13.07 -12.37 9.11
N ALA A 105 -11.93 -13.07 9.21
CA ALA A 105 -11.47 -13.75 10.41
C ALA A 105 -10.07 -13.27 10.83
N GLY A 106 -9.71 -13.43 12.11
CA GLY A 106 -8.38 -13.10 12.64
C GLY A 106 -8.42 -12.73 14.12
N LEU A 107 -7.26 -12.53 14.73
CA LEU A 107 -7.13 -12.18 16.13
C LEU A 107 -7.63 -10.75 16.44
N GLN A 108 -7.84 -10.47 17.71
CA GLN A 108 -8.12 -9.12 18.20
C GLN A 108 -6.93 -8.19 17.88
N GLY A 109 -7.24 -6.97 17.44
CA GLY A 109 -6.21 -5.99 17.09
C GLY A 109 -5.53 -6.21 15.73
N SER A 110 -5.87 -7.28 14.99
CA SER A 110 -5.31 -7.52 13.64
C SER A 110 -5.85 -6.55 12.57
N GLY A 111 -6.82 -5.69 12.90
CA GLY A 111 -7.34 -4.68 11.96
C GLY A 111 -8.52 -5.14 11.13
N LYS A 112 -9.26 -6.21 11.51
CA LYS A 112 -10.42 -6.75 10.79
C LYS A 112 -11.49 -5.68 10.48
N THR A 113 -11.96 -4.97 11.49
CA THR A 113 -13.01 -3.97 11.38
C THR A 113 -12.61 -2.83 10.43
N THR A 114 -11.39 -2.32 10.56
CA THR A 114 -10.86 -1.30 9.64
C THR A 114 -10.71 -1.86 8.22
N PHE A 115 -10.24 -3.10 8.09
CA PHE A 115 -10.15 -3.77 6.79
C PHE A 115 -11.54 -3.98 6.18
N SER A 116 -12.58 -4.34 6.96
CA SER A 116 -13.95 -4.48 6.50
C SER A 116 -14.48 -3.20 5.82
N GLY A 117 -14.23 -2.04 6.44
CA GLY A 117 -14.57 -0.73 5.86
C GLY A 117 -13.79 -0.44 4.57
N LYS A 118 -12.48 -0.69 4.55
CA LYS A 118 -11.64 -0.50 3.36
C LYS A 118 -12.02 -1.43 2.22
N LEU A 119 -12.32 -2.70 2.53
CA LEU A 119 -12.77 -3.68 1.54
C LEU A 119 -14.11 -3.26 0.94
N ALA A 120 -15.06 -2.81 1.76
CA ALA A 120 -16.34 -2.29 1.29
C ALA A 120 -16.16 -1.09 0.36
N ASN A 121 -15.26 -0.16 0.70
CA ASN A 121 -14.90 0.97 -0.17
C ASN A 121 -14.32 0.50 -1.51
N LEU A 122 -13.39 -0.45 -1.50
CA LEU A 122 -12.78 -1.01 -2.70
C LEU A 122 -13.83 -1.73 -3.58
N ILE A 123 -14.66 -2.58 -3.01
CA ILE A 123 -15.70 -3.31 -3.74
C ILE A 123 -16.71 -2.34 -4.36
N LYS A 124 -17.16 -1.34 -3.61
CA LYS A 124 -18.08 -0.31 -4.10
C LYS A 124 -17.48 0.51 -5.24
N SER A 125 -16.27 1.03 -5.04
CA SER A 125 -15.64 1.97 -5.98
C SER A 125 -15.03 1.29 -7.21
N LYS A 126 -14.39 0.12 -7.04
CA LYS A 126 -13.66 -0.57 -8.12
C LYS A 126 -14.46 -1.68 -8.80
N LYS A 127 -15.35 -2.35 -8.06
CA LYS A 127 -16.16 -3.47 -8.59
C LYS A 127 -17.61 -3.05 -8.89
N GLY A 128 -18.02 -1.81 -8.54
CA GLY A 128 -19.38 -1.29 -8.79
C GLY A 128 -20.48 -2.05 -8.05
N ARG A 129 -20.17 -2.72 -6.93
CA ARG A 129 -21.13 -3.56 -6.20
C ARG A 129 -21.67 -2.82 -4.96
N GLN A 130 -22.91 -3.11 -4.61
CA GLN A 130 -23.48 -2.69 -3.34
C GLN A 130 -23.03 -3.63 -2.23
N VAL A 131 -22.60 -3.06 -1.10
CA VAL A 131 -22.03 -3.81 0.02
C VAL A 131 -22.84 -3.56 1.28
N LEU A 132 -23.12 -4.64 2.02
CA LEU A 132 -23.63 -4.60 3.40
C LEU A 132 -22.51 -5.06 4.33
N LEU A 133 -22.16 -4.22 5.30
CA LEU A 133 -21.29 -4.61 6.39
C LEU A 133 -22.11 -5.26 7.50
N VAL A 134 -21.62 -6.34 8.10
CA VAL A 134 -22.31 -7.05 9.18
C VAL A 134 -21.45 -7.05 10.43
N ALA A 135 -22.02 -6.51 11.53
CA ALA A 135 -21.35 -6.46 12.82
C ALA A 135 -21.49 -7.81 13.55
N GLY A 136 -20.56 -8.74 13.29
CA GLY A 136 -20.52 -10.05 13.95
C GLY A 136 -19.71 -10.06 15.26
N ASP A 137 -19.00 -8.98 15.63
CA ASP A 137 -18.36 -8.84 16.95
C ASP A 137 -19.38 -8.35 17.99
N VAL A 138 -20.21 -9.27 18.45
CA VAL A 138 -21.29 -8.99 19.40
C VAL A 138 -20.80 -8.79 20.85
N TYR A 139 -19.54 -9.08 21.13
CA TYR A 139 -18.97 -9.02 22.48
C TYR A 139 -18.44 -7.63 22.83
N ARG A 140 -18.20 -6.80 21.83
CA ARG A 140 -17.60 -5.47 22.00
C ARG A 140 -18.48 -4.39 21.36
N PRO A 141 -19.31 -3.68 22.17
CA PRO A 141 -20.15 -2.60 21.65
C PRO A 141 -19.37 -1.55 20.85
N ALA A 142 -18.18 -1.19 21.32
CA ALA A 142 -17.31 -0.24 20.61
C ALA A 142 -16.90 -0.70 19.21
N ALA A 143 -16.80 -2.01 18.94
CA ALA A 143 -16.50 -2.53 17.61
C ALA A 143 -17.70 -2.36 16.66
N ILE A 144 -18.92 -2.52 17.17
CA ILE A 144 -20.16 -2.28 16.40
C ILE A 144 -20.25 -0.80 16.01
N ASP A 145 -20.01 0.10 16.98
CA ASP A 145 -20.05 1.55 16.72
C ASP A 145 -18.93 1.97 15.75
N GLN A 146 -17.74 1.40 15.90
CA GLN A 146 -16.65 1.63 14.94
C GLN A 146 -17.05 1.19 13.54
N LEU A 147 -17.66 0.04 13.37
CA LEU A 147 -18.11 -0.44 12.05
C LEU A 147 -19.18 0.48 11.46
N LYS A 148 -20.13 0.99 12.29
CA LYS A 148 -21.13 1.98 11.86
C LYS A 148 -20.49 3.27 11.34
N ILE A 149 -19.49 3.81 12.08
CA ILE A 149 -18.74 5.00 11.66
C ILE A 149 -18.02 4.76 10.32
N LEU A 150 -17.36 3.61 10.18
CA LEU A 150 -16.69 3.25 8.93
C LEU A 150 -17.68 3.10 7.77
N GLY A 151 -18.83 2.46 8.00
CA GLY A 151 -19.91 2.35 7.02
C GLY A 151 -20.39 3.73 6.54
N GLN A 152 -20.60 4.67 7.47
CA GLN A 152 -20.95 6.05 7.13
C GLN A 152 -19.87 6.75 6.30
N GLN A 153 -18.60 6.61 6.67
CA GLN A 153 -17.48 7.21 5.93
C GLN A 153 -17.39 6.77 4.48
N VAL A 154 -17.66 5.48 4.21
CA VAL A 154 -17.60 4.92 2.84
C VAL A 154 -18.96 4.90 2.15
N GLY A 155 -20.03 5.32 2.86
CA GLY A 155 -21.38 5.37 2.33
C GLY A 155 -21.94 3.98 2.02
N VAL A 156 -21.75 3.01 2.93
CA VAL A 156 -22.35 1.66 2.88
C VAL A 156 -23.16 1.39 4.12
N GLU A 157 -24.20 0.56 3.96
CA GLU A 157 -25.08 0.18 5.04
C GLU A 157 -24.42 -0.82 5.98
N VAL A 158 -24.70 -0.70 7.29
CA VAL A 158 -24.21 -1.62 8.32
C VAL A 158 -25.38 -2.32 8.98
N TYR A 159 -25.40 -3.64 8.92
CA TYR A 159 -26.41 -4.47 9.56
C TYR A 159 -26.00 -4.80 10.99
N THR A 160 -26.91 -4.53 11.92
CA THR A 160 -26.77 -4.82 13.35
C THR A 160 -28.09 -5.29 13.92
N GLU A 161 -28.07 -6.13 14.94
CA GLU A 161 -29.25 -6.54 15.69
C GLU A 161 -29.05 -6.24 17.19
N GLU A 162 -29.75 -5.24 17.70
CA GLU A 162 -29.67 -4.90 19.11
C GLU A 162 -30.19 -6.04 19.99
N GLY A 163 -29.42 -6.36 21.04
CA GLY A 163 -29.77 -7.45 21.98
C GLY A 163 -29.48 -8.87 21.49
N ASN A 164 -29.27 -9.08 20.20
CA ASN A 164 -28.87 -10.40 19.69
C ASN A 164 -27.37 -10.63 19.91
N ARG A 165 -27.04 -11.70 20.64
CA ARG A 165 -25.67 -12.12 20.92
C ARG A 165 -25.23 -13.37 20.16
N ASN A 166 -26.02 -13.80 19.18
CA ASN A 166 -25.69 -14.95 18.35
C ASN A 166 -25.16 -14.48 16.97
N PRO A 167 -23.83 -14.48 16.76
CA PRO A 167 -23.23 -13.97 15.53
C PRO A 167 -23.58 -14.83 14.31
N VAL A 168 -23.89 -16.11 14.50
CA VAL A 168 -24.33 -17.01 13.42
C VAL A 168 -25.68 -16.55 12.91
N GLN A 169 -26.63 -16.33 13.81
CA GLN A 169 -27.98 -15.87 13.46
C GLN A 169 -27.97 -14.47 12.81
N ILE A 170 -27.13 -13.56 13.33
CA ILE A 170 -26.96 -12.22 12.76
C ILE A 170 -26.46 -12.32 11.30
N ALA A 171 -25.46 -13.17 11.03
CA ALA A 171 -24.91 -13.35 9.70
C ALA A 171 -25.95 -13.93 8.72
N GLU A 172 -26.73 -14.92 9.13
CA GLU A 172 -27.83 -15.48 8.33
C GLU A 172 -28.92 -14.45 8.04
N ASN A 173 -29.35 -13.70 9.07
CA ASN A 173 -30.36 -12.65 8.94
C ASN A 173 -29.87 -11.54 8.00
N ALA A 174 -28.60 -11.13 8.11
CA ALA A 174 -27.98 -10.17 7.21
C ALA A 174 -28.01 -10.65 5.76
N GLY A 175 -27.74 -11.94 5.52
CA GLY A 175 -27.85 -12.55 4.18
C GLY A 175 -29.29 -12.50 3.62
N ARG A 176 -30.32 -12.71 4.47
CA ARG A 176 -31.73 -12.57 4.09
C ARG A 176 -32.08 -11.11 3.83
N TYR A 177 -31.63 -10.20 4.68
CA TYR A 177 -31.80 -8.77 4.51
C TYR A 177 -31.18 -8.27 3.20
N ALA A 178 -29.95 -8.66 2.91
CA ALA A 178 -29.27 -8.27 1.68
C ALA A 178 -30.05 -8.71 0.43
N ARG A 179 -30.58 -9.95 0.42
CA ARG A 179 -31.44 -10.43 -0.69
C ARG A 179 -32.70 -9.57 -0.85
N ALA A 180 -33.38 -9.27 0.26
CA ALA A 180 -34.60 -8.45 0.23
C ALA A 180 -34.35 -7.01 -0.26
N LYS A 181 -33.16 -6.47 0.00
CA LYS A 181 -32.73 -5.13 -0.42
C LYS A 181 -31.97 -5.10 -1.74
N HIS A 182 -31.81 -6.24 -2.42
CA HIS A 182 -31.03 -6.37 -3.65
C HIS A 182 -29.55 -5.95 -3.49
N ILE A 183 -29.01 -6.03 -2.27
CA ILE A 183 -27.59 -5.83 -2.01
C ILE A 183 -26.84 -7.08 -2.43
N ASN A 184 -25.84 -6.93 -3.29
CA ASN A 184 -25.21 -8.07 -3.95
C ASN A 184 -23.89 -8.52 -3.30
N THR A 185 -23.47 -7.89 -2.20
CA THR A 185 -22.27 -8.32 -1.44
C THR A 185 -22.50 -8.10 0.06
N VAL A 186 -22.18 -9.09 0.86
CA VAL A 186 -22.23 -9.06 2.33
C VAL A 186 -20.81 -9.30 2.88
N SER A 187 -20.32 -8.42 3.72
CA SER A 187 -19.04 -8.57 4.40
C SER A 187 -19.27 -8.74 5.90
N VAL A 188 -18.93 -9.90 6.42
CA VAL A 188 -19.15 -10.26 7.84
C VAL A 188 -17.86 -10.02 8.62
N ASP A 189 -17.86 -9.00 9.48
CA ASP A 189 -16.78 -8.72 10.43
C ASP A 189 -16.99 -9.56 11.69
N THR A 190 -16.06 -10.49 11.99
CA THR A 190 -16.19 -11.40 13.14
C THR A 190 -15.45 -10.91 14.35
N ALA A 191 -15.85 -11.41 15.54
CA ALA A 191 -15.10 -11.19 16.75
C ALA A 191 -13.66 -11.71 16.63
N GLY A 192 -12.75 -11.10 17.37
CA GLY A 192 -11.39 -11.61 17.55
C GLY A 192 -11.08 -11.69 19.03
N ARG A 193 -10.30 -12.70 19.42
CA ARG A 193 -9.73 -12.82 20.76
C ARG A 193 -8.22 -12.59 20.73
N LEU A 194 -7.63 -12.40 21.91
CA LEU A 194 -6.18 -12.12 22.04
C LEU A 194 -5.32 -13.31 21.59
N ALA A 195 -5.84 -14.51 21.72
CA ALA A 195 -5.18 -15.74 21.28
C ALA A 195 -6.17 -16.66 20.59
N VAL A 196 -5.67 -17.63 19.85
CA VAL A 196 -6.50 -18.69 19.24
C VAL A 196 -7.00 -19.58 20.37
N ASP A 197 -8.31 -19.65 20.56
CA ASP A 197 -8.98 -20.56 21.48
C ASP A 197 -10.08 -21.37 20.77
N GLU A 198 -10.45 -22.48 21.38
CA GLU A 198 -11.40 -23.42 20.82
C GLU A 198 -12.79 -22.81 20.60
N GLN A 199 -13.26 -21.99 21.54
CA GLN A 199 -14.58 -21.36 21.47
C GLN A 199 -14.67 -20.37 20.30
N MET A 200 -13.63 -19.56 20.10
CA MET A 200 -13.56 -18.64 18.96
C MET A 200 -13.56 -19.39 17.64
N MET A 201 -12.77 -20.46 17.55
CA MET A 201 -12.68 -21.23 16.31
C MET A 201 -14.01 -21.91 15.97
N GLN A 202 -14.68 -22.52 16.95
CA GLN A 202 -16.01 -23.10 16.77
C GLN A 202 -17.04 -22.06 16.32
N GLU A 203 -17.02 -20.85 16.87
CA GLU A 203 -17.91 -19.77 16.50
C GLU A 203 -17.71 -19.36 15.03
N ILE A 204 -16.45 -19.12 14.61
CA ILE A 204 -16.16 -18.73 13.24
C ILE A 204 -16.50 -19.86 12.25
N GLU A 205 -16.21 -21.12 12.61
CA GLU A 205 -16.61 -22.28 11.82
C GLU A 205 -18.14 -22.37 11.68
N ALA A 206 -18.88 -22.11 12.75
CA ALA A 206 -20.36 -22.10 12.72
C ALA A 206 -20.88 -20.99 11.80
N ILE A 207 -20.33 -19.78 11.88
CA ILE A 207 -20.66 -18.69 10.95
C ILE A 207 -20.34 -19.12 9.52
N LYS A 208 -19.13 -19.63 9.25
CA LYS A 208 -18.71 -20.07 7.91
C LYS A 208 -19.69 -21.09 7.33
N ARG A 209 -20.09 -22.09 8.11
CA ARG A 209 -21.05 -23.11 7.68
C ARG A 209 -22.43 -22.54 7.37
N ALA A 210 -22.91 -21.62 8.22
CA ALA A 210 -24.24 -21.02 8.09
C ALA A 210 -24.37 -20.13 6.84
N VAL A 211 -23.34 -19.32 6.54
CA VAL A 211 -23.41 -18.36 5.43
C VAL A 211 -22.75 -18.84 4.14
N SER A 212 -22.02 -19.97 4.15
CA SER A 212 -21.31 -20.54 2.99
C SER A 212 -20.60 -19.44 2.17
N PRO A 213 -19.60 -18.76 2.72
CA PRO A 213 -19.00 -17.59 2.08
C PRO A 213 -18.32 -17.98 0.76
N SER A 214 -18.39 -17.10 -0.25
CA SER A 214 -17.62 -17.23 -1.48
C SER A 214 -16.14 -16.94 -1.26
N GLU A 215 -15.82 -16.21 -0.17
CA GLU A 215 -14.47 -15.85 0.22
C GLU A 215 -14.33 -15.78 1.73
N THR A 216 -13.35 -16.46 2.30
CA THR A 216 -12.95 -16.34 3.71
C THR A 216 -11.56 -15.72 3.75
N LEU A 217 -11.45 -14.54 4.36
CA LEU A 217 -10.20 -13.78 4.44
C LEU A 217 -9.64 -13.80 5.87
N PHE A 218 -8.41 -14.26 6.00
CA PHE A 218 -7.67 -14.19 7.25
C PHE A 218 -6.89 -12.89 7.34
N VAL A 219 -7.22 -12.06 8.32
CA VAL A 219 -6.59 -10.76 8.55
C VAL A 219 -5.56 -10.88 9.67
N VAL A 220 -4.32 -10.53 9.34
CA VAL A 220 -3.19 -10.67 10.25
C VAL A 220 -2.37 -9.38 10.32
N ASP A 221 -1.91 -9.05 11.53
CA ASP A 221 -1.01 -7.93 11.78
C ASP A 221 0.42 -8.32 11.39
N SER A 222 0.99 -7.62 10.41
CA SER A 222 2.34 -7.90 9.91
C SER A 222 3.45 -7.56 10.91
N MET A 223 3.14 -6.82 11.98
CA MET A 223 4.11 -6.47 13.02
C MET A 223 4.38 -7.62 14.01
N THR A 224 3.54 -8.65 14.03
CA THR A 224 3.67 -9.77 14.97
C THR A 224 4.70 -10.84 14.57
N GLY A 225 5.40 -10.63 13.43
CA GLY A 225 6.51 -11.48 13.01
C GLY A 225 6.14 -12.97 12.86
N GLN A 226 6.88 -13.88 13.50
CA GLN A 226 6.64 -15.32 13.42
C GLN A 226 5.33 -15.76 14.08
N ASP A 227 4.80 -15.02 15.06
CA ASP A 227 3.50 -15.32 15.65
C ASP A 227 2.37 -15.18 14.63
N ALA A 228 2.50 -14.24 13.68
CA ALA A 228 1.59 -14.16 12.54
C ALA A 228 1.55 -15.45 11.72
N VAL A 229 2.71 -16.08 11.51
CA VAL A 229 2.83 -17.34 10.74
C VAL A 229 2.18 -18.50 11.49
N ASN A 230 2.45 -18.61 12.79
CA ASN A 230 1.88 -19.65 13.64
C ASN A 230 0.35 -19.52 13.74
N THR A 231 -0.13 -18.30 13.91
CA THR A 231 -1.57 -17.98 13.94
C THR A 231 -2.22 -18.31 12.59
N ALA A 232 -1.61 -17.92 11.49
CA ALA A 232 -2.12 -18.22 10.15
C ALA A 232 -2.26 -19.72 9.93
N LYS A 233 -1.28 -20.53 10.40
CA LYS A 233 -1.35 -21.97 10.31
C LYS A 233 -2.53 -22.53 11.11
N GLN A 234 -2.70 -22.13 12.36
CA GLN A 234 -3.81 -22.59 13.22
C GLN A 234 -5.18 -22.26 12.61
N PHE A 235 -5.34 -21.02 12.09
CA PHE A 235 -6.57 -20.64 11.40
C PHE A 235 -6.78 -21.42 10.10
N ASN A 236 -5.72 -21.68 9.33
CA ASN A 236 -5.83 -22.44 8.09
C ASN A 236 -6.23 -23.89 8.32
N ASP A 237 -5.63 -24.53 9.33
CA ASP A 237 -5.91 -25.94 9.68
C ASP A 237 -7.39 -26.15 10.08
N ARG A 238 -8.05 -25.09 10.60
CA ARG A 238 -9.45 -25.16 11.08
C ARG A 238 -10.46 -24.58 10.08
N LEU A 239 -10.15 -23.44 9.49
CA LEU A 239 -11.08 -22.72 8.64
C LEU A 239 -10.86 -22.96 7.16
N ASP A 240 -9.69 -23.45 6.75
CA ASP A 240 -9.32 -23.52 5.33
C ASP A 240 -9.71 -22.22 4.60
N PHE A 241 -9.13 -21.09 5.04
CA PHE A 241 -9.44 -19.78 4.47
C PHE A 241 -8.91 -19.64 3.04
N ASP A 242 -9.48 -18.71 2.27
CA ASP A 242 -9.19 -18.57 0.84
C ASP A 242 -8.07 -17.59 0.54
N GLY A 243 -7.78 -16.67 1.45
CA GLY A 243 -6.73 -15.68 1.26
C GLY A 243 -6.33 -14.97 2.54
N VAL A 244 -5.16 -14.34 2.48
CA VAL A 244 -4.56 -13.59 3.61
C VAL A 244 -4.56 -12.11 3.31
N VAL A 245 -4.84 -11.32 4.33
CA VAL A 245 -4.77 -9.87 4.35
C VAL A 245 -3.71 -9.44 5.35
N LEU A 246 -2.72 -8.70 4.88
CA LEU A 246 -1.67 -8.12 5.72
C LEU A 246 -2.05 -6.70 6.12
N THR A 247 -2.08 -6.42 7.41
CA THR A 247 -2.35 -5.09 7.95
C THR A 247 -1.12 -4.47 8.58
N LYS A 248 -1.17 -3.17 8.83
CA LYS A 248 -0.14 -2.38 9.54
C LYS A 248 1.26 -2.45 8.93
N LEU A 249 1.35 -2.62 7.61
CA LEU A 249 2.62 -2.63 6.88
C LEU A 249 3.32 -1.26 6.83
N ASP A 250 2.63 -0.21 7.24
CA ASP A 250 3.17 1.15 7.44
C ASP A 250 3.96 1.31 8.75
N GLY A 251 3.80 0.38 9.70
CA GLY A 251 4.60 0.32 10.91
C GLY A 251 6.05 -0.13 10.65
N ASP A 252 6.83 -0.24 11.72
CA ASP A 252 8.21 -0.77 11.67
C ASP A 252 8.20 -2.29 11.51
N THR A 253 7.75 -2.76 10.36
CA THR A 253 7.69 -4.17 10.03
C THR A 253 8.95 -4.62 9.31
N ARG A 254 9.49 -5.76 9.74
CA ARG A 254 10.61 -6.41 9.05
C ARG A 254 10.19 -7.09 7.75
N GLY A 255 8.87 -7.29 7.55
CA GLY A 255 8.26 -7.80 6.31
C GLY A 255 8.33 -9.30 6.09
N GLY A 256 9.10 -10.03 6.88
CA GLY A 256 9.29 -11.48 6.72
C GLY A 256 8.06 -12.33 6.97
N ALA A 257 7.11 -11.81 7.78
CA ALA A 257 5.83 -12.48 8.01
C ALA A 257 5.06 -12.72 6.70
N ALA A 258 5.03 -11.72 5.80
CA ALA A 258 4.36 -11.83 4.50
C ALA A 258 4.90 -13.00 3.68
N ILE A 259 6.23 -13.11 3.59
CA ILE A 259 6.92 -14.16 2.85
C ILE A 259 6.64 -15.54 3.50
N SER A 260 6.74 -15.60 4.83
CA SER A 260 6.61 -16.85 5.59
C SER A 260 5.18 -17.40 5.60
N ILE A 261 4.18 -16.53 5.78
CA ILE A 261 2.76 -16.94 5.83
C ILE A 261 2.40 -17.69 4.55
N ARG A 262 2.67 -17.10 3.39
CA ARG A 262 2.36 -17.73 2.09
C ARG A 262 3.01 -19.10 1.95
N ALA A 263 4.30 -19.20 2.32
CA ALA A 263 5.04 -20.45 2.21
C ALA A 263 4.53 -21.55 3.16
N VAL A 264 4.07 -21.16 4.37
CA VAL A 264 3.62 -22.12 5.39
C VAL A 264 2.18 -22.57 5.18
N VAL A 265 1.25 -21.65 4.86
CA VAL A 265 -0.18 -22.00 4.73
C VAL A 265 -0.62 -22.32 3.30
N ASN A 266 0.24 -22.06 2.32
CA ASN A 266 -0.05 -22.24 0.89
C ASN A 266 -1.34 -21.55 0.40
N LYS A 267 -1.67 -20.39 0.99
CA LYS A 267 -2.82 -19.56 0.62
C LYS A 267 -2.36 -18.23 0.05
N PRO A 268 -3.04 -17.67 -0.96
CA PRO A 268 -2.61 -16.42 -1.59
C PRO A 268 -2.69 -15.25 -0.62
N LEU A 269 -1.71 -14.36 -0.70
CA LEU A 269 -1.82 -13.02 -0.16
C LEU A 269 -2.69 -12.21 -1.12
N LYS A 270 -3.83 -11.67 -0.65
CA LYS A 270 -4.78 -10.95 -1.53
C LYS A 270 -4.72 -9.44 -1.37
N PHE A 271 -4.53 -8.97 -0.15
CA PHE A 271 -4.56 -7.54 0.15
C PHE A 271 -3.46 -7.11 1.12
N ILE A 272 -3.07 -5.84 0.94
CA ILE A 272 -2.25 -5.09 1.89
C ILE A 272 -3.10 -3.90 2.37
N SER A 273 -3.29 -3.80 3.67
CA SER A 273 -3.94 -2.66 4.32
C SER A 273 -2.92 -1.88 5.13
N SER A 274 -2.61 -0.67 4.71
CA SER A 274 -1.66 0.23 5.37
C SER A 274 -2.36 1.51 5.84
N GLY A 275 -1.92 2.07 6.99
CA GLY A 275 -2.52 3.27 7.55
C GLY A 275 -4.02 3.18 7.85
N GLU A 276 -4.65 4.30 8.18
CA GLU A 276 -6.06 4.34 8.61
C GLU A 276 -7.04 4.82 7.55
N LYS A 277 -6.55 5.41 6.45
CA LYS A 277 -7.40 5.94 5.38
C LYS A 277 -8.17 4.83 4.67
N MET A 278 -9.44 5.07 4.32
CA MET A 278 -10.31 4.08 3.69
C MET A 278 -9.89 3.70 2.27
N ASP A 279 -9.11 4.50 1.59
CA ASP A 279 -8.51 4.24 0.28
C ASP A 279 -7.15 3.51 0.36
N ALA A 280 -6.61 3.33 1.58
CA ALA A 280 -5.31 2.70 1.80
C ALA A 280 -5.42 1.16 1.85
N LEU A 281 -6.09 0.56 0.87
CA LEU A 281 -6.15 -0.88 0.61
C LEU A 281 -5.62 -1.16 -0.80
N GLN A 282 -4.66 -2.05 -0.91
CA GLN A 282 -4.05 -2.44 -2.17
C GLN A 282 -4.22 -3.93 -2.40
N VAL A 283 -4.46 -4.32 -3.65
CA VAL A 283 -4.35 -5.72 -4.06
C VAL A 283 -2.88 -6.14 -4.00
N PHE A 284 -2.63 -7.34 -3.52
CA PHE A 284 -1.27 -7.87 -3.42
C PHE A 284 -0.75 -8.34 -4.78
N HIS A 285 0.34 -7.75 -5.24
CA HIS A 285 1.01 -8.13 -6.47
C HIS A 285 2.40 -8.71 -6.15
N PRO A 286 2.60 -10.03 -6.20
CA PRO A 286 3.86 -10.69 -5.83
C PRO A 286 5.09 -10.11 -6.55
N GLU A 287 5.01 -9.92 -7.86
CA GLU A 287 6.12 -9.39 -8.68
C GLU A 287 6.50 -7.95 -8.30
N ARG A 288 5.50 -7.08 -8.07
CA ARG A 288 5.72 -5.69 -7.65
C ARG A 288 6.33 -5.65 -6.25
N MET A 289 5.86 -6.54 -5.36
CA MET A 289 6.39 -6.64 -4.00
C MET A 289 7.84 -7.12 -4.01
N ALA A 290 8.17 -8.14 -4.80
CA ALA A 290 9.54 -8.59 -5.00
C ALA A 290 10.46 -7.47 -5.53
N ALA A 291 9.99 -6.68 -6.49
CA ALA A 291 10.72 -5.52 -7.01
C ALA A 291 10.95 -4.46 -5.92
N ARG A 292 9.94 -4.17 -5.09
CA ARG A 292 10.05 -3.22 -3.96
C ARG A 292 11.06 -3.71 -2.91
N ILE A 293 11.03 -4.98 -2.54
CA ILE A 293 11.97 -5.60 -1.60
C ILE A 293 13.41 -5.48 -2.11
N LEU A 294 13.62 -5.57 -3.41
CA LEU A 294 14.95 -5.45 -4.05
C LEU A 294 15.37 -4.01 -4.35
N GLY A 295 14.62 -3.00 -3.89
CA GLY A 295 14.92 -1.59 -4.13
C GLY A 295 14.76 -1.15 -5.60
N MET A 296 14.10 -1.95 -6.42
CA MET A 296 13.84 -1.65 -7.84
C MET A 296 12.67 -0.68 -8.04
N GLY A 297 11.96 -0.33 -6.96
CA GLY A 297 10.77 0.51 -7.00
C GLY A 297 9.52 -0.20 -7.52
N ASP A 298 8.44 0.56 -7.66
CA ASP A 298 7.16 0.08 -8.19
C ASP A 298 6.50 1.18 -9.02
N ILE A 299 7.07 1.44 -10.18
CA ILE A 299 6.59 2.49 -11.09
C ILE A 299 5.16 2.21 -11.57
N VAL A 300 4.77 0.94 -11.71
CA VAL A 300 3.43 0.56 -12.18
C VAL A 300 2.37 1.01 -11.17
N SER A 301 2.55 0.69 -9.88
CA SER A 301 1.63 1.15 -8.83
C SER A 301 1.61 2.67 -8.69
N LEU A 302 2.73 3.35 -8.91
CA LEU A 302 2.78 4.81 -8.90
C LEU A 302 1.95 5.41 -10.03
N VAL A 303 2.08 4.85 -11.24
CA VAL A 303 1.31 5.30 -12.42
C VAL A 303 -0.18 5.01 -12.24
N GLU A 304 -0.55 3.82 -11.73
CA GLU A 304 -1.94 3.47 -11.45
C GLU A 304 -2.57 4.45 -10.44
N ARG A 305 -1.90 4.76 -9.34
CA ARG A 305 -2.37 5.75 -8.36
C ARG A 305 -2.49 7.15 -8.96
N ALA A 306 -1.52 7.54 -9.80
CA ALA A 306 -1.59 8.83 -10.49
C ALA A 306 -2.80 8.88 -11.44
N GLN A 307 -3.07 7.80 -12.18
CA GLN A 307 -4.22 7.72 -13.10
C GLN A 307 -5.56 7.73 -12.37
N GLU A 308 -5.68 7.07 -11.21
CA GLU A 308 -6.89 7.07 -10.39
C GLU A 308 -7.27 8.46 -9.86
N GLN A 309 -6.27 9.30 -9.61
CA GLN A 309 -6.47 10.67 -9.11
C GLN A 309 -6.41 11.72 -10.24
N TYR A 310 -6.25 11.26 -11.50
CA TYR A 310 -6.09 12.15 -12.64
C TYR A 310 -7.42 12.72 -13.08
N ASP A 311 -7.63 14.01 -12.79
CA ASP A 311 -8.72 14.79 -13.36
C ASP A 311 -8.26 15.43 -14.68
N GLU A 312 -8.73 14.87 -15.78
CA GLU A 312 -8.36 15.34 -17.13
C GLU A 312 -8.79 16.80 -17.37
N GLN A 313 -9.91 17.23 -16.80
CA GLN A 313 -10.39 18.62 -16.97
C GLN A 313 -9.48 19.58 -16.19
N GLU A 314 -9.12 19.21 -14.96
CA GLU A 314 -8.21 20.01 -14.14
C GLU A 314 -6.80 20.06 -14.76
N ALA A 315 -6.29 18.94 -15.27
CA ALA A 315 -5.01 18.90 -15.97
C ALA A 315 -5.00 19.76 -17.24
N ARG A 316 -6.05 19.73 -18.05
CA ARG A 316 -6.21 20.61 -19.23
C ARG A 316 -6.29 22.09 -18.84
N ARG A 317 -7.01 22.41 -17.76
CA ARG A 317 -7.12 23.77 -17.20
C ARG A 317 -5.75 24.27 -16.73
N LEU A 318 -5.04 23.45 -15.98
CA LEU A 318 -3.70 23.76 -15.47
C LEU A 318 -2.72 24.01 -16.61
N LYS A 319 -2.70 23.13 -17.64
CA LYS A 319 -1.87 23.29 -18.83
C LYS A 319 -2.14 24.64 -19.53
N LYS A 320 -3.41 25.01 -19.70
CA LYS A 320 -3.79 26.30 -20.29
C LYS A 320 -3.27 27.47 -19.47
N LYS A 321 -3.37 27.41 -18.14
CA LYS A 321 -2.87 28.44 -17.23
C LYS A 321 -1.35 28.57 -17.26
N LEU A 322 -0.64 27.44 -17.29
CA LEU A 322 0.83 27.43 -17.38
C LEU A 322 1.34 28.07 -18.68
N VAL A 323 0.70 27.74 -19.80
CA VAL A 323 1.06 28.35 -21.12
C VAL A 323 0.80 29.85 -21.13
N LYS A 324 -0.27 30.31 -20.45
CA LYS A 324 -0.63 31.73 -20.34
C LYS A 324 0.07 32.48 -19.20
N ASP A 325 0.99 31.83 -18.49
CA ASP A 325 1.68 32.38 -17.32
C ASP A 325 0.75 32.83 -16.16
N GLN A 326 -0.39 32.15 -16.03
CA GLN A 326 -1.46 32.42 -15.07
C GLN A 326 -1.48 31.44 -13.88
N PHE A 327 -0.42 30.63 -13.72
CA PHE A 327 -0.28 29.72 -12.58
C PHE A 327 -0.10 30.52 -11.29
N ASN A 328 -0.96 30.28 -10.30
CA ASN A 328 -1.02 31.05 -9.05
C ASN A 328 -1.04 30.12 -7.81
N PHE A 329 -1.11 30.70 -6.60
CA PHE A 329 -1.09 29.93 -5.35
C PHE A 329 -2.34 29.08 -5.14
N ASN A 330 -3.49 29.41 -5.71
CA ASN A 330 -4.66 28.54 -5.66
C ASN A 330 -4.43 27.26 -6.47
N ASP A 331 -3.79 27.38 -7.64
CA ASP A 331 -3.40 26.21 -8.44
C ASP A 331 -2.34 25.36 -7.72
N PHE A 332 -1.41 26.01 -7.02
CA PHE A 332 -0.39 25.33 -6.22
C PHE A 332 -1.01 24.56 -5.04
N LEU A 333 -1.99 25.12 -4.32
CA LEU A 333 -2.76 24.40 -3.30
C LEU A 333 -3.52 23.20 -3.88
N SER A 334 -4.13 23.36 -5.06
CA SER A 334 -4.80 22.25 -5.75
C SER A 334 -3.84 21.11 -6.04
N GLN A 335 -2.61 21.41 -6.50
CA GLN A 335 -1.58 20.40 -6.73
C GLN A 335 -1.15 19.70 -5.43
N ILE A 336 -0.96 20.43 -4.33
CA ILE A 336 -0.66 19.84 -3.02
C ILE A 336 -1.79 18.91 -2.60
N ALA A 337 -3.04 19.34 -2.76
CA ALA A 337 -4.21 18.51 -2.41
C ALA A 337 -4.28 17.22 -3.25
N GLN A 338 -3.95 17.28 -4.54
CA GLN A 338 -3.86 16.10 -5.40
C GLN A 338 -2.75 15.14 -4.95
N ILE A 339 -1.55 15.65 -4.63
CA ILE A 339 -0.45 14.82 -4.11
C ILE A 339 -0.86 14.14 -2.80
N LYS A 340 -1.52 14.86 -1.89
CA LYS A 340 -2.03 14.29 -0.63
C LYS A 340 -3.06 13.19 -0.84
N LYS A 341 -3.89 13.30 -1.88
CA LYS A 341 -4.86 12.26 -2.26
C LYS A 341 -4.20 10.98 -2.78
N MET A 342 -3.01 11.07 -3.38
CA MET A 342 -2.27 9.90 -3.86
C MET A 342 -1.71 9.01 -2.73
N GLY A 343 -1.76 9.48 -1.49
CA GLY A 343 -1.29 8.74 -0.30
C GLY A 343 -0.09 9.36 0.39
N ASN A 344 0.58 8.58 1.24
CA ASN A 344 1.74 9.05 1.98
C ASN A 344 2.93 9.32 1.04
N LEU A 345 3.54 10.49 1.17
CA LEU A 345 4.68 10.92 0.34
C LEU A 345 5.88 9.96 0.44
N LYS A 346 6.14 9.41 1.61
CA LYS A 346 7.22 8.45 1.83
C LYS A 346 6.98 7.17 1.03
N ASP A 347 5.74 6.70 0.97
CA ASP A 347 5.35 5.55 0.17
C ASP A 347 5.49 5.82 -1.33
N LEU A 348 5.02 6.98 -1.80
CA LEU A 348 5.17 7.38 -3.19
C LEU A 348 6.64 7.50 -3.61
N ALA A 349 7.47 8.11 -2.76
CA ALA A 349 8.90 8.22 -2.99
C ALA A 349 9.60 6.86 -3.04
N SER A 350 9.16 5.90 -2.23
CA SER A 350 9.71 4.53 -2.22
C SER A 350 9.39 3.74 -3.50
N MET A 351 8.35 4.15 -4.25
CA MET A 351 7.99 3.54 -5.53
C MET A 351 8.91 3.97 -6.68
N ILE A 352 9.66 5.07 -6.51
CA ILE A 352 10.59 5.58 -7.53
C ILE A 352 11.97 4.98 -7.30
N PRO A 353 12.55 4.25 -8.29
CA PRO A 353 13.89 3.69 -8.15
C PRO A 353 14.95 4.74 -7.81
N GLY A 354 15.72 4.51 -6.75
CA GLY A 354 16.81 5.39 -6.30
C GLY A 354 16.39 6.61 -5.47
N VAL A 355 15.14 7.07 -5.54
CA VAL A 355 14.66 8.26 -4.81
C VAL A 355 14.42 7.93 -3.33
N GLY A 356 13.92 6.75 -3.01
CA GLY A 356 13.70 6.31 -1.63
C GLY A 356 14.96 6.43 -0.76
N LYS A 357 16.14 6.22 -1.34
CA LYS A 357 17.43 6.39 -0.64
C LYS A 357 17.82 7.84 -0.41
N ALA A 358 17.62 8.68 -1.42
CA ALA A 358 17.96 10.10 -1.32
C ALA A 358 17.10 10.81 -0.26
N LEU A 359 15.91 10.30 0.00
CA LEU A 359 14.96 10.86 0.96
C LEU A 359 14.95 10.13 2.33
N LYS A 360 15.78 9.12 2.51
CA LYS A 360 15.83 8.31 3.75
C LYS A 360 16.18 9.13 4.99
N ASN A 361 16.99 10.17 4.83
CA ASN A 361 17.40 11.09 5.91
C ASN A 361 16.57 12.38 5.97
N VAL A 362 15.53 12.49 5.15
CA VAL A 362 14.61 13.62 5.15
C VAL A 362 13.32 13.15 5.80
N GLU A 363 12.97 13.68 6.96
CA GLU A 363 11.65 13.50 7.54
C GLU A 363 10.62 14.17 6.62
N ILE A 364 10.14 13.41 5.64
CA ILE A 364 8.99 13.81 4.83
C ILE A 364 7.75 13.42 5.63
N SER A 365 7.40 14.25 6.60
CA SER A 365 6.10 14.14 7.26
C SER A 365 5.04 14.85 6.40
N ASP A 366 3.78 14.45 6.55
CA ASP A 366 2.64 15.19 5.96
C ASP A 366 2.61 16.64 6.46
N ASP A 367 3.38 16.95 7.52
CA ASP A 367 3.54 18.30 8.08
C ASP A 367 4.31 19.27 7.17
N VAL A 368 5.13 18.77 6.24
CA VAL A 368 5.85 19.63 5.26
C VAL A 368 4.84 20.47 4.46
N PHE A 369 3.69 19.92 4.14
CA PHE A 369 2.65 20.68 3.45
C PHE A 369 1.82 21.56 4.38
N LYS A 370 1.68 21.20 5.67
CA LYS A 370 0.87 22.02 6.62
C LYS A 370 1.39 23.45 6.71
N GLN A 371 2.70 23.62 6.82
CA GLN A 371 3.31 24.94 6.89
C GLN A 371 3.10 25.73 5.58
N THR A 372 3.30 25.07 4.45
CA THR A 372 3.05 25.67 3.12
C THR A 372 1.59 26.09 2.97
N GLU A 373 0.65 25.23 3.34
CA GLU A 373 -0.78 25.52 3.29
C GLU A 373 -1.15 26.68 4.23
N ALA A 374 -0.62 26.71 5.46
CA ALA A 374 -0.86 27.79 6.42
C ALA A 374 -0.41 29.14 5.89
N ILE A 375 0.78 29.19 5.27
CA ILE A 375 1.29 30.43 4.64
C ILE A 375 0.35 30.88 3.53
N ILE A 376 -0.03 30.00 2.61
CA ILE A 376 -0.89 30.34 1.47
C ILE A 376 -2.31 30.71 1.95
N GLN A 377 -2.86 30.02 2.93
CA GLN A 377 -4.17 30.30 3.50
C GLN A 377 -4.21 31.65 4.23
N SER A 378 -3.08 32.11 4.76
CA SER A 378 -2.93 33.44 5.38
C SER A 378 -2.83 34.58 4.36
N MET A 379 -2.71 34.26 3.06
CA MET A 379 -2.78 35.25 1.98
C MET A 379 -4.23 35.60 1.66
N THR A 380 -4.50 36.84 1.28
CA THR A 380 -5.78 37.26 0.72
C THR A 380 -6.01 36.62 -0.67
N PRO A 381 -7.27 36.50 -1.15
CA PRO A 381 -7.55 35.99 -2.50
C PRO A 381 -6.72 36.69 -3.59
N ALA A 382 -6.62 38.02 -3.55
CA ALA A 382 -5.84 38.80 -4.51
C ALA A 382 -4.33 38.47 -4.47
N GLU A 383 -3.77 38.22 -3.27
CA GLU A 383 -2.36 37.82 -3.10
C GLU A 383 -2.09 36.41 -3.61
N ARG A 384 -3.07 35.51 -3.47
CA ARG A 384 -2.96 34.14 -4.03
C ARG A 384 -3.03 34.14 -5.55
N GLU A 385 -3.88 35.00 -6.13
CA GLU A 385 -4.01 35.14 -7.58
C GLU A 385 -2.81 35.85 -8.20
N ASN A 386 -2.31 36.88 -7.55
CA ASN A 386 -1.18 37.67 -8.06
C ASN A 386 -0.06 37.78 -7.01
N PRO A 387 0.89 36.84 -6.97
CA PRO A 387 2.00 36.86 -6.03
C PRO A 387 2.93 38.10 -6.16
N SER A 388 2.90 38.81 -7.29
CA SER A 388 3.77 39.97 -7.52
C SER A 388 3.42 41.16 -6.64
N ILE A 389 2.25 41.22 -6.03
CA ILE A 389 1.83 42.29 -5.13
C ILE A 389 2.38 42.14 -3.69
N LEU A 390 3.09 41.01 -3.39
CA LEU A 390 3.60 40.72 -2.06
C LEU A 390 4.83 41.56 -1.70
N ASN A 391 4.59 42.69 -1.02
CA ASN A 391 5.62 43.54 -0.46
C ASN A 391 6.02 43.14 0.97
N GLY A 392 7.00 43.80 1.57
CA GLY A 392 7.53 43.49 2.90
C GLY A 392 6.47 43.45 4.00
N SER A 393 5.57 44.45 4.05
CA SER A 393 4.49 44.55 5.05
C SER A 393 3.49 43.37 4.91
N ARG A 394 3.12 43.00 3.69
CA ARG A 394 2.23 41.85 3.44
C ARG A 394 2.87 40.54 3.86
N LYS A 395 4.18 40.36 3.57
CA LYS A 395 4.93 39.18 4.01
C LYS A 395 4.99 39.07 5.53
N GLN A 396 5.17 40.19 6.25
CA GLN A 396 5.13 40.22 7.72
C GLN A 396 3.77 39.77 8.25
N ARG A 397 2.66 40.31 7.70
CA ARG A 397 1.31 39.95 8.07
C ARG A 397 1.01 38.45 7.80
N ILE A 398 1.44 37.93 6.64
CA ILE A 398 1.29 36.51 6.27
C ILE A 398 2.08 35.63 7.24
N ALA A 399 3.31 35.99 7.56
CA ALA A 399 4.15 35.26 8.51
C ALA A 399 3.49 35.20 9.91
N ALA A 400 3.00 36.35 10.41
CA ALA A 400 2.28 36.41 11.68
C ALA A 400 0.99 35.55 11.66
N GLY A 401 0.19 35.62 10.58
CA GLY A 401 -1.06 34.89 10.45
C GLY A 401 -0.88 33.38 10.29
N SER A 402 0.24 32.91 9.73
CA SER A 402 0.55 31.51 9.54
C SER A 402 1.36 30.90 10.68
N GLY A 403 1.78 31.68 11.67
CA GLY A 403 2.68 31.20 12.73
C GLY A 403 4.07 30.85 12.23
N THR A 404 4.51 31.49 11.11
CA THR A 404 5.80 31.20 10.48
C THR A 404 6.69 32.45 10.47
N THR A 405 7.92 32.34 9.97
CA THR A 405 8.87 33.43 9.83
C THR A 405 8.81 34.04 8.43
N ILE A 406 9.24 35.30 8.31
CA ILE A 406 9.38 35.99 6.99
C ILE A 406 10.33 35.21 6.07
N GLN A 407 11.33 34.55 6.64
CA GLN A 407 12.28 33.72 5.88
C GLN A 407 11.60 32.53 5.24
N GLU A 408 10.67 31.87 5.95
CA GLU A 408 9.88 30.75 5.43
C GLU A 408 8.90 31.20 4.35
N VAL A 409 8.26 32.35 4.53
CA VAL A 409 7.43 32.97 3.47
C VAL A 409 8.27 33.25 2.21
N ASN A 410 9.48 33.85 2.35
CA ASN A 410 10.36 34.10 1.20
C ASN A 410 10.83 32.78 0.54
N ARG A 411 11.12 31.74 1.34
CA ARG A 411 11.47 30.41 0.82
C ARG A 411 10.36 29.84 -0.03
N LEU A 412 9.11 29.90 0.46
CA LEU A 412 7.95 29.44 -0.29
C LEU A 412 7.77 30.20 -1.60
N LEU A 413 7.90 31.53 -1.59
CA LEU A 413 7.80 32.36 -2.79
C LEU A 413 8.85 31.94 -3.84
N LYS A 414 10.08 31.69 -3.42
CA LYS A 414 11.15 31.23 -4.30
C LYS A 414 10.84 29.83 -4.87
N GLN A 415 10.42 28.89 -4.02
CA GLN A 415 10.03 27.53 -4.44
C GLN A 415 8.86 27.58 -5.44
N PHE A 416 7.88 28.43 -5.21
CA PHE A 416 6.75 28.64 -6.11
C PHE A 416 7.22 29.14 -7.50
N GLU A 417 8.10 30.12 -7.55
CA GLU A 417 8.65 30.65 -8.81
C GLU A 417 9.47 29.59 -9.57
N ASP A 418 10.31 28.82 -8.85
CA ASP A 418 11.11 27.76 -9.45
C ASP A 418 10.21 26.64 -10.01
N THR A 419 9.17 26.26 -9.25
CA THR A 419 8.17 25.28 -9.69
C THR A 419 7.43 25.79 -10.94
N ARG A 420 7.00 27.05 -10.96
CA ARG A 420 6.32 27.67 -12.10
C ARG A 420 7.18 27.64 -13.36
N LYS A 421 8.48 27.97 -13.23
CA LYS A 421 9.44 27.94 -14.34
C LYS A 421 9.62 26.52 -14.90
N MET A 422 9.81 25.54 -13.99
CA MET A 422 9.98 24.14 -14.36
C MET A 422 8.75 23.59 -15.06
N MET A 423 7.55 23.83 -14.54
CA MET A 423 6.29 23.37 -15.13
C MET A 423 6.02 24.03 -16.48
N LYS A 424 6.37 25.30 -16.66
CA LYS A 424 6.24 26.00 -17.95
C LYS A 424 7.16 25.39 -19.01
N THR A 425 8.39 25.01 -18.63
CA THR A 425 9.32 24.32 -19.53
C THR A 425 8.78 22.95 -19.98
N VAL A 426 8.21 22.20 -19.05
CA VAL A 426 7.60 20.88 -19.34
C VAL A 426 6.34 21.04 -20.20
N ALA A 427 5.47 22.01 -19.89
CA ALA A 427 4.22 22.25 -20.62
C ALA A 427 4.42 22.81 -22.04
N GLY A 428 5.51 23.57 -22.24
CA GLY A 428 5.87 24.17 -23.54
C GLY A 428 6.55 23.21 -24.54
N GLY A 429 6.78 21.93 -24.14
CA GLY A 429 7.56 20.96 -24.93
C GLY A 429 9.06 21.21 -24.85
N MET A 430 9.89 20.17 -24.87
CA MET A 430 11.34 20.30 -24.88
C MET A 430 11.79 21.24 -25.99
N PRO A 431 12.76 22.13 -25.72
CA PRO A 431 13.32 22.97 -26.78
C PRO A 431 13.80 22.11 -27.95
N LYS A 432 13.54 22.56 -29.16
CA LYS A 432 14.01 21.96 -30.42
C LYS A 432 15.55 21.98 -30.51
N MET A 433 16.25 21.32 -29.64
CA MET A 433 17.73 21.27 -29.64
C MET A 433 18.29 19.91 -30.06
N MET A 434 17.61 19.17 -30.95
CA MET A 434 18.21 18.02 -31.66
C MET A 434 17.60 17.83 -33.02
N ARG A 435 17.69 18.86 -33.87
CA ARG A 435 17.37 18.73 -35.32
C ARG A 435 18.43 19.43 -36.20
N HIS A 436 19.69 19.24 -35.86
CA HIS A 436 20.78 19.58 -36.76
C HIS A 436 21.82 18.47 -36.72
N GLY A 437 21.70 17.53 -37.62
CA GLY A 437 22.67 16.46 -37.76
C GLY A 437 22.25 15.40 -38.75
N LYS A 438 21.86 15.80 -39.99
CA LYS A 438 21.98 14.97 -41.19
C LYS A 438 21.72 15.81 -42.44
N ARG A 439 22.76 16.47 -42.89
CA ARG A 439 22.99 16.75 -44.33
C ARG A 439 24.49 16.92 -44.50
N ARG A 440 25.17 15.89 -44.84
CA ARG A 440 26.14 15.69 -45.94
C ARG A 440 26.69 14.29 -45.86
#